data_eb8ea5cfbdd8fb2d84cb8f6d4ff7db63
#
_entry.id   eb8ea5cfbdd8fb2d84cb8f6d4ff7db63
#
_cell.length_a   1.000
_cell.length_b   1.000
_cell.length_c   1.000
_cell.angle_alpha   90.00
_cell.angle_beta   90.00
_cell.angle_gamma   90.00
#
_symmetry.space_group_name_H-M   'P 1'
#
loop_
_entity.id
_entity.type
_entity.pdbx_description
1 polymer ?
#
loop_
_entity_poly.entity_id
_entity_poly.type
_entity_poly.pdbx_seq_one_letter_code
_entity_poly.pdbx_strand_id
1 'polypeptide(L)'
;MSIKTHKIIIQLFQTHKLQKDLQLVDSEEKLIRIVNKLKDLGLLSPEINSLDWGNFKKLVPIYYLFGLTRGTLIDCYYLNQFIEEIREEIQGKILEIGGTSKDRDFYEVTSQDSYQVLNLGPGLGIDIMGYIHDPSVIEPESVDSVIIFNVLEHCYDPWIAVQNIYRWLKIGGKYFAMVPNTVRIHGTPVDYWRPLHDRIKYLFEDFSEQKLYIYDSLITLIASYHGIATEELSSEEINNFNPGYPVITCIVAEK
;
A
#
# COMPACT_ATOMS: atom_id res chain seq x y z
N MET A 1 22.42 -1.72 -37.58
CA MET A 1 21.16 -2.04 -36.84
C MET A 1 20.76 -3.46 -37.19
N SER A 2 20.54 -4.34 -36.19
CA SER A 2 20.25 -5.76 -36.51
C SER A 2 18.83 -5.91 -37.08
N ILE A 3 18.62 -6.96 -37.89
CA ILE A 3 17.29 -7.34 -38.43
C ILE A 3 16.26 -7.54 -37.31
N LYS A 4 16.69 -7.90 -36.10
CA LYS A 4 15.83 -8.02 -34.90
C LYS A 4 15.27 -6.68 -34.43
N THR A 5 16.07 -5.62 -34.42
CA THR A 5 15.65 -4.26 -34.02
C THR A 5 14.60 -3.72 -34.98
N HIS A 6 14.74 -3.98 -36.28
CA HIS A 6 13.75 -3.62 -37.30
C HIS A 6 12.39 -4.29 -37.07
N LYS A 7 12.37 -5.59 -36.73
CA LYS A 7 11.13 -6.33 -36.45
C LYS A 7 10.41 -5.82 -35.21
N ILE A 8 11.14 -5.47 -34.14
CA ILE A 8 10.56 -4.94 -32.90
C ILE A 8 9.91 -3.57 -33.15
N ILE A 9 10.57 -2.71 -33.90
CA ILE A 9 10.02 -1.38 -34.25
C ILE A 9 8.74 -1.52 -35.08
N ILE A 10 8.74 -2.39 -36.10
CA ILE A 10 7.56 -2.66 -36.91
C ILE A 10 6.41 -3.20 -36.06
N GLN A 11 6.70 -4.07 -35.10
CA GLN A 11 5.70 -4.66 -34.20
C GLN A 11 5.12 -3.63 -33.24
N LEU A 12 5.94 -2.72 -32.68
CA LEU A 12 5.48 -1.59 -31.86
C LEU A 12 4.59 -0.63 -32.65
N PHE A 13 4.95 -0.31 -33.87
CA PHE A 13 4.15 0.54 -34.75
C PHE A 13 2.82 -0.13 -35.18
N GLN A 14 2.80 -1.43 -35.40
CA GLN A 14 1.60 -2.19 -35.72
C GLN A 14 0.61 -2.27 -34.55
N THR A 15 1.11 -2.42 -33.32
CA THR A 15 0.27 -2.50 -32.11
C THR A 15 -0.37 -1.16 -31.73
N HIS A 16 0.23 -0.04 -32.08
CA HIS A 16 -0.20 1.30 -31.63
C HIS A 16 -0.91 2.14 -32.72
N LYS A 17 -1.47 1.54 -33.78
CA LYS A 17 -2.16 2.24 -34.86
C LYS A 17 -1.34 3.34 -35.57
N LEU A 18 -0.02 3.30 -35.54
CA LEU A 18 0.87 4.29 -36.13
C LEU A 18 1.21 3.98 -37.61
N GLN A 19 0.47 3.11 -38.28
CA GLN A 19 0.68 2.81 -39.71
C GLN A 19 0.63 4.04 -40.62
N LYS A 20 -0.10 5.07 -40.25
CA LYS A 20 -0.17 6.34 -41.04
C LYS A 20 1.11 7.17 -40.94
N ASP A 21 1.86 7.05 -39.84
CA ASP A 21 3.03 7.90 -39.58
C ASP A 21 4.33 7.25 -40.08
N LEU A 22 4.32 5.96 -40.44
CA LEU A 22 5.47 5.28 -41.07
C LEU A 22 5.85 5.84 -42.45
N GLN A 23 4.90 6.49 -43.15
CA GLN A 23 5.18 7.16 -44.42
C GLN A 23 6.01 8.45 -44.26
N LEU A 24 6.19 8.93 -43.02
CA LEU A 24 6.98 10.13 -42.70
C LEU A 24 8.46 9.82 -42.42
N VAL A 25 8.86 8.54 -42.36
CA VAL A 25 10.26 8.14 -42.14
C VAL A 25 10.93 7.88 -43.48
N ASP A 26 11.47 8.93 -44.03
CA ASP A 26 12.09 8.95 -45.36
C ASP A 26 13.62 8.69 -45.34
N SER A 27 14.22 8.53 -44.17
CA SER A 27 15.65 8.26 -44.04
C SER A 27 16.01 7.38 -42.85
N GLU A 28 17.09 6.62 -42.98
CA GLU A 28 17.68 5.81 -41.92
C GLU A 28 18.08 6.66 -40.72
N GLU A 29 18.56 7.87 -40.93
CA GLU A 29 18.92 8.80 -39.85
C GLU A 29 17.73 9.18 -38.96
N LYS A 30 16.55 9.46 -39.56
CA LYS A 30 15.33 9.74 -38.80
C LYS A 30 14.92 8.54 -37.96
N LEU A 31 14.99 7.34 -38.53
CA LEU A 31 14.68 6.11 -37.84
C LEU A 31 15.60 5.89 -36.64
N ILE A 32 16.91 6.11 -36.81
CA ILE A 32 17.91 6.01 -35.73
C ILE A 32 17.60 7.02 -34.61
N ARG A 33 17.25 8.26 -34.94
CA ARG A 33 16.88 9.29 -33.95
C ARG A 33 15.63 8.89 -33.17
N ILE A 34 14.61 8.35 -33.83
CA ILE A 34 13.38 7.86 -33.18
C ILE A 34 13.73 6.70 -32.21
N VAL A 35 14.52 5.73 -32.66
CA VAL A 35 14.94 4.59 -31.84
C VAL A 35 15.73 5.05 -30.62
N ASN A 36 16.69 5.97 -30.79
CA ASN A 36 17.46 6.50 -29.69
C ASN A 36 16.53 7.25 -28.70
N LYS A 37 15.59 8.06 -29.20
CA LYS A 37 14.64 8.77 -28.35
C LYS A 37 13.74 7.79 -27.56
N LEU A 38 13.26 6.73 -28.21
CA LEU A 38 12.48 5.68 -27.53
C LEU A 38 13.31 4.93 -26.47
N LYS A 39 14.60 4.73 -26.75
CA LYS A 39 15.54 4.15 -25.77
C LYS A 39 15.75 5.08 -24.57
N ASP A 40 15.99 6.36 -24.80
CA ASP A 40 16.18 7.37 -23.75
C ASP A 40 14.93 7.53 -22.88
N LEU A 41 13.73 7.33 -23.46
CA LEU A 41 12.46 7.34 -22.75
C LEU A 41 12.13 6.01 -22.05
N GLY A 42 13.01 5.00 -22.12
CA GLY A 42 12.76 3.68 -21.56
C GLY A 42 11.64 2.87 -22.27
N LEU A 43 11.23 3.28 -23.44
CA LEU A 43 10.15 2.64 -24.21
C LEU A 43 10.62 1.46 -25.07
N LEU A 44 11.93 1.25 -25.17
CA LEU A 44 12.52 0.06 -25.81
C LEU A 44 13.05 -0.88 -24.75
N SER A 45 12.65 -2.13 -24.84
CA SER A 45 13.22 -3.18 -24.00
C SER A 45 14.73 -3.32 -24.27
N PRO A 46 15.56 -3.36 -23.22
CA PRO A 46 16.96 -3.75 -23.33
C PRO A 46 17.11 -5.14 -23.98
N GLU A 47 18.28 -5.41 -24.55
CA GLU A 47 18.55 -6.75 -25.07
C GLU A 47 18.47 -7.79 -23.96
N ILE A 48 17.97 -8.99 -24.30
CA ILE A 48 17.92 -10.08 -23.33
C ILE A 48 19.35 -10.40 -22.86
N ASN A 49 19.53 -10.48 -21.54
CA ASN A 49 20.81 -10.67 -20.84
C ASN A 49 21.76 -9.45 -20.84
N SER A 50 21.30 -8.25 -21.28
CA SER A 50 22.10 -7.02 -21.20
C SER A 50 21.90 -6.23 -19.90
N LEU A 51 20.88 -6.57 -19.08
CA LEU A 51 20.57 -5.88 -17.85
C LEU A 51 21.54 -6.26 -16.74
N ASP A 52 22.14 -5.28 -16.08
CA ASP A 52 22.80 -5.46 -14.80
C ASP A 52 21.76 -5.33 -13.67
N TRP A 53 21.45 -6.45 -13.04
CA TRP A 53 20.54 -6.49 -11.91
C TRP A 53 21.23 -6.23 -10.57
N GLY A 54 22.55 -6.18 -10.54
CA GLY A 54 23.31 -5.96 -9.32
C GLY A 54 22.86 -6.90 -8.18
N ASN A 55 22.63 -6.30 -7.02
CA ASN A 55 22.18 -7.01 -5.82
C ASN A 55 20.73 -7.52 -5.87
N PHE A 56 19.90 -7.03 -6.80
CA PHE A 56 18.50 -7.44 -6.92
C PHE A 56 18.33 -8.79 -7.63
N LYS A 57 19.34 -9.26 -8.38
CA LYS A 57 19.30 -10.59 -9.00
C LYS A 57 19.71 -11.68 -8.00
N LYS A 58 18.93 -11.82 -6.93
CA LYS A 58 19.12 -12.84 -5.90
C LYS A 58 17.90 -13.76 -5.82
N LEU A 59 18.15 -15.03 -5.44
CA LEU A 59 17.08 -16.01 -5.22
C LEU A 59 16.38 -15.85 -3.86
N VAL A 60 16.93 -15.01 -3.01
CA VAL A 60 16.46 -14.75 -1.64
C VAL A 60 16.50 -13.26 -1.36
N PRO A 61 15.68 -12.73 -0.44
CA PRO A 61 15.76 -11.34 -0.04
C PRO A 61 17.13 -11.01 0.54
N ILE A 62 17.50 -9.74 0.50
CA ILE A 62 18.75 -9.24 1.11
C ILE A 62 18.68 -9.43 2.62
N TYR A 63 17.50 -9.22 3.21
CA TYR A 63 17.26 -9.43 4.62
C TYR A 63 15.86 -10.03 4.89
N TYR A 64 15.80 -11.11 5.68
CA TYR A 64 14.56 -11.87 5.87
C TYR A 64 13.54 -11.24 6.82
N LEU A 65 13.97 -10.40 7.77
CA LEU A 65 13.10 -9.82 8.79
C LEU A 65 12.53 -8.44 8.39
N PHE A 66 12.18 -8.24 7.13
CA PHE A 66 11.52 -7.04 6.59
C PHE A 66 12.29 -5.73 6.75
N GLY A 67 13.54 -5.75 7.18
CA GLY A 67 14.32 -4.57 7.53
C GLY A 67 14.34 -4.24 9.02
N LEU A 68 13.64 -4.99 9.87
CA LEU A 68 13.36 -4.70 11.29
C LEU A 68 14.59 -4.36 12.15
N THR A 69 15.76 -4.96 11.86
CA THR A 69 17.00 -4.67 12.62
C THR A 69 17.95 -3.73 11.86
N ARG A 70 17.52 -3.23 10.70
CA ARG A 70 18.32 -2.33 9.84
C ARG A 70 17.90 -0.87 10.00
N GLY A 71 16.63 -0.63 10.36
CA GLY A 71 16.04 0.69 10.51
C GLY A 71 14.52 0.62 10.48
N THR A 72 13.89 1.67 9.96
CA THR A 72 12.45 1.79 9.82
C THR A 72 11.95 0.96 8.63
N LEU A 73 10.91 0.17 8.85
CA LEU A 73 10.25 -0.59 7.80
C LEU A 73 9.54 0.36 6.83
N ILE A 74 9.37 -0.07 5.59
CA ILE A 74 8.68 0.73 4.55
C ILE A 74 7.21 0.99 4.94
N ASP A 75 6.52 0.01 5.47
CA ASP A 75 5.13 0.15 5.94
C ASP A 75 5.02 1.10 7.15
N CYS A 76 5.94 1.03 8.10
CA CYS A 76 6.00 1.96 9.23
C CYS A 76 6.25 3.40 8.77
N TYR A 77 7.08 3.62 7.76
CA TYR A 77 7.31 4.94 7.19
C TYR A 77 6.03 5.55 6.63
N TYR A 78 5.29 4.79 5.82
CA TYR A 78 4.04 5.27 5.26
C TYR A 78 2.93 5.40 6.31
N LEU A 79 2.93 4.53 7.33
CA LEU A 79 2.04 4.70 8.48
C LEU A 79 2.29 6.02 9.20
N ASN A 80 3.55 6.38 9.45
CA ASN A 80 3.88 7.68 10.04
C ASN A 80 3.35 8.85 9.23
N GLN A 81 3.55 8.83 7.91
CA GLN A 81 3.03 9.88 7.03
C GLN A 81 1.50 9.96 7.11
N PHE A 82 0.82 8.81 7.10
CA PHE A 82 -0.63 8.77 7.22
C PHE A 82 -1.11 9.32 8.56
N ILE A 83 -0.49 8.91 9.67
CA ILE A 83 -0.83 9.40 11.03
C ILE A 83 -0.63 10.92 11.12
N GLU A 84 0.44 11.46 10.58
CA GLU A 84 0.67 12.93 10.58
C GLU A 84 -0.48 13.69 9.92
N GLU A 85 -1.10 13.13 8.88
CA GLU A 85 -2.22 13.77 8.18
C GLU A 85 -3.57 13.63 8.89
N ILE A 86 -3.77 12.55 9.66
CA ILE A 86 -5.11 12.20 10.19
C ILE A 86 -5.25 12.35 11.71
N ARG A 87 -4.17 12.54 12.46
CA ARG A 87 -4.19 12.49 13.94
C ARG A 87 -5.21 13.44 14.58
N GLU A 88 -5.40 14.62 13.99
CA GLU A 88 -6.38 15.61 14.46
C GLU A 88 -7.83 15.18 14.25
N GLU A 89 -8.06 14.22 13.33
CA GLU A 89 -9.38 13.67 13.05
C GLU A 89 -9.75 12.49 13.96
N ILE A 90 -8.78 11.90 14.65
CA ILE A 90 -8.97 10.78 15.57
C ILE A 90 -9.41 11.33 16.92
N GLN A 91 -10.69 11.21 17.25
CA GLN A 91 -11.30 11.91 18.40
C GLN A 91 -12.34 11.04 19.13
N GLY A 92 -12.72 11.48 20.34
CA GLY A 92 -13.81 10.93 21.13
C GLY A 92 -13.51 9.55 21.72
N LYS A 93 -14.46 8.63 21.65
CA LYS A 93 -14.28 7.23 22.07
C LYS A 93 -13.61 6.45 20.95
N ILE A 94 -12.39 6.07 21.17
CA ILE A 94 -11.52 5.41 20.19
C ILE A 94 -11.50 3.92 20.44
N LEU A 95 -11.70 3.13 19.39
CA LEU A 95 -11.47 1.69 19.35
C LEU A 95 -10.32 1.39 18.38
N GLU A 96 -9.22 0.90 18.90
CA GLU A 96 -8.13 0.35 18.10
C GLU A 96 -8.30 -1.16 17.97
N ILE A 97 -8.14 -1.70 16.76
CA ILE A 97 -8.28 -3.13 16.48
C ILE A 97 -6.94 -3.70 16.04
N GLY A 98 -6.49 -4.73 16.78
CA GLY A 98 -5.24 -5.45 16.47
C GLY A 98 -3.97 -4.83 17.05
N GLY A 99 -4.05 -3.63 17.58
CA GLY A 99 -2.92 -2.92 18.19
C GLY A 99 -2.58 -3.35 19.61
N THR A 100 -1.74 -2.55 20.25
CA THR A 100 -1.34 -2.68 21.64
C THR A 100 -1.33 -1.32 22.33
N SER A 101 -1.26 -1.27 23.65
CA SER A 101 -1.18 0.01 24.40
C SER A 101 0.01 0.90 24.00
N LYS A 102 1.04 0.35 23.35
CA LYS A 102 2.20 1.11 22.87
C LYS A 102 1.91 1.90 21.60
N ASP A 103 0.97 1.41 20.80
CA ASP A 103 0.62 2.04 19.52
C ASP A 103 -0.10 3.37 19.74
N ARG A 104 -0.89 3.47 20.82
CA ARG A 104 -1.51 4.71 21.27
C ARG A 104 -0.51 5.85 21.46
N ASP A 105 0.59 5.57 22.16
CA ASP A 105 1.63 6.58 22.41
C ASP A 105 2.34 6.97 21.10
N PHE A 106 2.49 6.02 20.20
CA PHE A 106 3.06 6.24 18.87
C PHE A 106 2.16 7.12 17.98
N TYR A 107 0.83 6.95 18.05
CA TYR A 107 -0.10 7.77 17.25
C TYR A 107 -0.25 9.20 17.78
N GLU A 108 0.22 9.49 18.99
CA GLU A 108 0.14 10.81 19.63
C GLU A 108 -1.29 11.40 19.64
N VAL A 109 -2.30 10.55 19.80
CA VAL A 109 -3.70 10.96 19.86
C VAL A 109 -4.00 11.64 21.19
N THR A 110 -4.39 12.91 21.14
CA THR A 110 -4.61 13.75 22.33
C THR A 110 -6.08 14.06 22.61
N SER A 111 -6.93 14.03 21.58
CA SER A 111 -8.36 14.40 21.68
C SER A 111 -9.25 13.19 21.88
N GLN A 112 -9.12 12.51 23.04
CA GLN A 112 -9.86 11.29 23.32
C GLN A 112 -10.64 11.37 24.65
N ASP A 113 -11.88 10.86 24.63
CA ASP A 113 -12.67 10.60 25.84
C ASP A 113 -12.28 9.25 26.47
N SER A 114 -12.03 8.26 25.62
CA SER A 114 -11.52 6.93 26.00
C SER A 114 -10.78 6.29 24.82
N TYR A 115 -9.88 5.39 25.16
CA TYR A 115 -9.13 4.58 24.18
C TYR A 115 -9.14 3.12 24.62
N GLN A 116 -9.70 2.25 23.79
CA GLN A 116 -9.80 0.83 24.03
C GLN A 116 -9.16 0.04 22.90
N VAL A 117 -8.50 -1.04 23.25
CA VAL A 117 -7.85 -1.96 22.29
C VAL A 117 -8.61 -3.29 22.26
N LEU A 118 -9.12 -3.64 21.08
CA LEU A 118 -9.71 -4.94 20.78
C LEU A 118 -8.67 -5.84 20.12
N ASN A 119 -8.46 -7.05 20.68
CA ASN A 119 -7.59 -8.03 20.07
C ASN A 119 -8.11 -9.46 20.28
N LEU A 120 -7.60 -10.44 19.50
CA LEU A 120 -8.03 -11.85 19.51
C LEU A 120 -7.69 -12.58 20.82
N GLY A 121 -6.64 -12.16 21.50
CA GLY A 121 -6.15 -12.82 22.70
C GLY A 121 -5.69 -11.85 23.78
N PRO A 122 -5.42 -12.36 24.98
CA PRO A 122 -4.96 -11.54 26.08
C PRO A 122 -3.55 -10.99 25.80
N GLY A 123 -3.30 -9.76 26.24
CA GLY A 123 -2.02 -9.10 26.12
C GLY A 123 -1.94 -7.85 26.97
N LEU A 124 -0.75 -7.29 27.08
CA LEU A 124 -0.56 -6.03 27.78
C LEU A 124 -1.28 -4.89 27.04
N GLY A 125 -2.21 -4.23 27.74
CA GLY A 125 -2.98 -3.10 27.20
C GLY A 125 -4.09 -3.52 26.23
N ILE A 126 -4.52 -4.78 26.27
CA ILE A 126 -5.74 -5.25 25.59
C ILE A 126 -6.91 -5.07 26.55
N ASP A 127 -7.89 -4.27 26.16
CA ASP A 127 -9.08 -3.96 26.96
C ASP A 127 -10.23 -4.91 26.66
N ILE A 128 -10.37 -5.32 25.39
CA ILE A 128 -11.45 -6.17 24.91
C ILE A 128 -10.84 -7.36 24.17
N MET A 129 -11.19 -8.56 24.60
CA MET A 129 -10.90 -9.78 23.86
C MET A 129 -12.12 -10.14 23.00
N GLY A 130 -11.93 -10.24 21.70
CA GLY A 130 -13.01 -10.57 20.80
C GLY A 130 -12.56 -10.71 19.37
N TYR A 131 -13.50 -11.11 18.52
CA TYR A 131 -13.27 -11.36 17.13
C TYR A 131 -14.01 -10.31 16.29
N ILE A 132 -13.30 -9.62 15.41
CA ILE A 132 -13.86 -8.54 14.61
C ILE A 132 -15.08 -8.95 13.77
N HIS A 133 -15.22 -10.26 13.46
CA HIS A 133 -16.36 -10.81 12.74
C HIS A 133 -17.60 -11.06 13.63
N ASP A 134 -17.45 -10.94 14.96
CA ASP A 134 -18.57 -11.02 15.89
C ASP A 134 -19.15 -9.63 16.17
N PRO A 135 -20.33 -9.29 15.63
CA PRO A 135 -20.93 -7.97 15.80
C PRO A 135 -21.32 -7.63 17.25
N SER A 136 -21.35 -8.62 18.16
CA SER A 136 -21.74 -8.44 19.57
C SER A 136 -20.59 -7.99 20.48
N VAL A 137 -19.35 -7.95 19.99
CA VAL A 137 -18.16 -7.59 20.77
C VAL A 137 -18.19 -6.12 21.19
N ILE A 138 -18.73 -5.26 20.36
CA ILE A 138 -18.88 -3.82 20.62
C ILE A 138 -20.36 -3.44 20.44
N GLU A 139 -20.87 -2.60 21.33
CA GLU A 139 -22.22 -2.09 21.23
C GLU A 139 -22.38 -1.23 19.96
N PRO A 140 -23.53 -1.32 19.27
CA PRO A 140 -23.80 -0.47 18.11
C PRO A 140 -23.75 1.02 18.47
N GLU A 141 -23.25 1.84 17.53
CA GLU A 141 -23.20 3.31 17.65
C GLU A 141 -22.57 3.81 18.96
N SER A 142 -21.53 3.11 19.42
CA SER A 142 -20.89 3.38 20.72
C SER A 142 -19.53 4.07 20.61
N VAL A 143 -18.87 4.03 19.44
CA VAL A 143 -17.52 4.58 19.24
C VAL A 143 -17.53 5.71 18.21
N ASP A 144 -16.63 6.69 18.40
CA ASP A 144 -16.49 7.86 17.53
C ASP A 144 -15.41 7.65 16.48
N SER A 145 -14.34 6.93 16.84
CA SER A 145 -13.22 6.63 15.94
C SER A 145 -12.83 5.17 16.02
N VAL A 146 -12.60 4.52 14.88
CA VAL A 146 -12.01 3.17 14.80
C VAL A 146 -10.70 3.22 14.04
N ILE A 147 -9.64 2.71 14.64
CA ILE A 147 -8.30 2.57 14.05
C ILE A 147 -8.05 1.09 13.75
N ILE A 148 -7.64 0.78 12.52
CA ILE A 148 -7.28 -0.58 12.11
C ILE A 148 -6.15 -0.54 11.08
N PHE A 149 -4.94 -0.82 11.51
CA PHE A 149 -3.76 -0.79 10.67
C PHE A 149 -3.15 -2.18 10.57
N ASN A 150 -2.93 -2.66 9.34
CA ASN A 150 -2.35 -3.97 9.05
C ASN A 150 -3.11 -5.13 9.73
N VAL A 151 -4.43 -5.12 9.65
CA VAL A 151 -5.31 -6.17 10.23
C VAL A 151 -6.28 -6.74 9.20
N LEU A 152 -6.80 -5.93 8.26
CA LEU A 152 -7.79 -6.41 7.28
C LEU A 152 -7.24 -7.52 6.37
N GLU A 153 -5.93 -7.54 6.10
CA GLU A 153 -5.26 -8.60 5.37
C GLU A 153 -5.34 -9.97 6.08
N HIS A 154 -5.54 -9.95 7.41
CA HIS A 154 -5.68 -11.13 8.26
C HIS A 154 -7.14 -11.55 8.49
N CYS A 155 -8.10 -10.77 8.01
CA CYS A 155 -9.52 -11.12 8.07
C CYS A 155 -9.89 -12.01 6.88
N TYR A 156 -10.41 -13.21 7.12
CA TYR A 156 -10.83 -14.08 6.01
C TYR A 156 -12.04 -13.52 5.27
N ASP A 157 -12.93 -12.78 5.95
CA ASP A 157 -14.08 -12.06 5.40
C ASP A 157 -13.98 -10.55 5.74
N PRO A 158 -13.10 -9.77 5.10
CA PRO A 158 -12.86 -8.37 5.45
C PRO A 158 -14.11 -7.48 5.29
N TRP A 159 -15.05 -7.85 4.41
CA TRP A 159 -16.35 -7.16 4.27
C TRP A 159 -17.20 -7.26 5.53
N ILE A 160 -17.23 -8.43 6.23
CA ILE A 160 -17.94 -8.59 7.49
C ILE A 160 -17.28 -7.73 8.58
N ALA A 161 -15.95 -7.70 8.62
CA ALA A 161 -15.21 -6.85 9.55
C ALA A 161 -15.58 -5.36 9.35
N VAL A 162 -15.58 -4.88 8.11
CA VAL A 162 -15.95 -3.50 7.78
C VAL A 162 -17.41 -3.19 8.12
N GLN A 163 -18.35 -4.11 7.84
CA GLN A 163 -19.77 -3.97 8.20
C GLN A 163 -19.97 -3.90 9.71
N ASN A 164 -19.26 -4.73 10.49
CA ASN A 164 -19.34 -4.67 11.95
C ASN A 164 -18.81 -3.34 12.49
N ILE A 165 -17.69 -2.86 11.97
CA ILE A 165 -17.15 -1.54 12.34
C ILE A 165 -18.12 -0.42 11.98
N TYR A 166 -18.74 -0.46 10.78
CA TYR A 166 -19.78 0.47 10.41
C TYR A 166 -20.93 0.48 11.43
N ARG A 167 -21.36 -0.68 11.91
CA ARG A 167 -22.38 -0.81 12.95
C ARG A 167 -21.95 -0.20 14.29
N TRP A 168 -20.70 -0.38 14.70
CA TRP A 168 -20.16 0.11 15.98
C TRP A 168 -19.95 1.62 15.99
N LEU A 169 -19.62 2.21 14.83
CA LEU A 169 -19.47 3.65 14.69
C LEU A 169 -20.79 4.37 14.89
N LYS A 170 -20.74 5.49 15.61
CA LYS A 170 -21.82 6.49 15.64
C LYS A 170 -21.97 7.14 14.27
N ILE A 171 -23.12 7.78 14.04
CA ILE A 171 -23.30 8.64 12.86
C ILE A 171 -22.31 9.80 12.95
N GLY A 172 -21.59 10.07 11.85
CA GLY A 172 -20.47 11.02 11.80
C GLY A 172 -19.17 10.49 12.41
N GLY A 173 -19.16 9.23 12.90
CA GLY A 173 -17.96 8.57 13.37
C GLY A 173 -17.04 8.15 12.23
N LYS A 174 -15.72 8.11 12.47
CA LYS A 174 -14.71 7.90 11.44
C LYS A 174 -13.96 6.59 11.62
N TYR A 175 -13.63 6.00 10.49
CA TYR A 175 -12.84 4.80 10.36
C TYR A 175 -11.50 5.12 9.68
N PHE A 176 -10.41 4.70 10.28
CA PHE A 176 -9.05 4.90 9.81
C PHE A 176 -8.40 3.55 9.58
N ALA A 177 -8.12 3.21 8.33
CA ALA A 177 -7.51 1.95 7.98
C ALA A 177 -6.25 2.11 7.15
N MET A 178 -5.33 1.18 7.35
CA MET A 178 -4.17 0.97 6.48
C MET A 178 -4.09 -0.50 6.12
N VAL A 179 -3.85 -0.79 4.83
CA VAL A 179 -3.74 -2.16 4.32
C VAL A 179 -2.55 -2.26 3.36
N PRO A 180 -1.68 -3.26 3.53
CA PRO A 180 -0.59 -3.48 2.59
C PRO A 180 -1.13 -4.05 1.26
N ASN A 181 -0.78 -3.40 0.15
CA ASN A 181 -1.08 -3.92 -1.18
C ASN A 181 0.00 -4.91 -1.65
N THR A 182 1.24 -4.67 -1.22
CA THR A 182 2.41 -5.42 -1.66
C THR A 182 3.41 -5.58 -0.52
N VAL A 183 3.46 -6.77 0.03
CA VAL A 183 4.44 -7.20 1.05
C VAL A 183 4.56 -8.72 1.01
N ARG A 184 5.68 -9.27 1.46
CA ARG A 184 5.84 -10.71 1.62
C ARG A 184 4.79 -11.24 2.61
N ILE A 185 4.34 -12.48 2.39
CA ILE A 185 3.46 -13.17 3.33
C ILE A 185 4.11 -13.19 4.72
N HIS A 186 3.36 -12.78 5.72
CA HIS A 186 3.75 -12.80 7.14
C HIS A 186 2.66 -13.54 7.94
N GLY A 187 2.76 -14.82 8.05
CA GLY A 187 1.71 -15.74 8.48
C GLY A 187 1.37 -15.77 9.98
N THR A 188 1.40 -14.64 10.69
CA THR A 188 1.02 -14.60 12.11
C THR A 188 0.20 -13.33 12.40
N PRO A 189 -1.12 -13.43 12.44
CA PRO A 189 -1.99 -14.56 12.06
C PRO A 189 -1.95 -14.89 10.56
N VAL A 190 -2.88 -15.72 10.07
CA VAL A 190 -2.94 -16.10 8.64
C VAL A 190 -3.14 -14.87 7.77
N ASP A 191 -2.46 -14.83 6.64
CA ASP A 191 -2.42 -13.71 5.70
C ASP A 191 -3.27 -14.08 4.46
N TYR A 192 -4.41 -13.42 4.27
CA TYR A 192 -5.41 -13.79 3.25
C TYR A 192 -5.40 -12.86 2.05
N TRP A 193 -5.17 -11.54 2.25
CA TRP A 193 -5.51 -10.53 1.25
C TRP A 193 -4.39 -9.52 1.00
N ARG A 194 -4.30 -9.09 -0.25
CA ARG A 194 -3.56 -7.92 -0.70
C ARG A 194 -4.49 -7.09 -1.58
N PRO A 195 -5.46 -6.37 -0.98
CA PRO A 195 -6.43 -5.61 -1.74
C PRO A 195 -5.78 -4.40 -2.41
N LEU A 196 -6.12 -4.16 -3.66
CA LEU A 196 -5.74 -2.94 -4.38
C LEU A 196 -6.68 -1.77 -4.04
N HIS A 197 -6.31 -0.57 -4.44
CA HIS A 197 -6.99 0.69 -4.14
C HIS A 197 -8.51 0.64 -4.40
N ASP A 198 -8.93 0.17 -5.60
CA ASP A 198 -10.35 0.08 -5.96
C ASP A 198 -11.10 -0.93 -5.09
N ARG A 199 -10.44 -2.01 -4.65
CA ARG A 199 -11.05 -2.97 -3.74
C ARG A 199 -11.24 -2.38 -2.35
N ILE A 200 -10.28 -1.60 -1.86
CA ILE A 200 -10.42 -0.86 -0.60
C ILE A 200 -11.60 0.11 -0.70
N LYS A 201 -11.63 0.94 -1.74
CA LYS A 201 -12.75 1.85 -1.97
C LYS A 201 -14.11 1.15 -1.97
N TYR A 202 -14.21 -0.01 -2.62
CA TYR A 202 -15.44 -0.80 -2.68
C TYR A 202 -15.84 -1.39 -1.32
N LEU A 203 -14.86 -1.81 -0.48
CA LEU A 203 -15.17 -2.32 0.87
C LEU A 203 -15.85 -1.29 1.76
N PHE A 204 -15.67 0.00 1.49
CA PHE A 204 -16.21 1.11 2.25
C PHE A 204 -17.34 1.85 1.52
N GLU A 205 -17.99 1.22 0.51
CA GLU A 205 -19.01 1.88 -0.31
C GLU A 205 -20.26 2.34 0.46
N ASP A 206 -20.54 1.74 1.61
CA ASP A 206 -21.66 2.12 2.49
C ASP A 206 -21.38 3.38 3.33
N PHE A 207 -20.14 3.84 3.40
CA PHE A 207 -19.75 5.05 4.14
C PHE A 207 -20.11 6.31 3.34
N SER A 208 -20.55 7.35 4.03
CA SER A 208 -21.01 8.60 3.42
C SER A 208 -19.89 9.38 2.71
N GLU A 209 -18.69 9.37 3.31
CA GLU A 209 -17.50 10.00 2.76
C GLU A 209 -16.31 9.04 2.82
N GLN A 210 -15.44 9.13 1.81
CA GLN A 210 -14.23 8.32 1.70
C GLN A 210 -13.08 9.16 1.17
N LYS A 211 -11.94 9.13 1.86
CA LYS A 211 -10.68 9.72 1.40
C LYS A 211 -9.59 8.66 1.38
N LEU A 212 -9.05 8.35 0.19
CA LEU A 212 -7.94 7.42 0.03
C LEU A 212 -6.61 8.16 0.04
N TYR A 213 -5.63 7.51 0.68
CA TYR A 213 -4.21 7.88 0.64
C TYR A 213 -3.47 6.70 0.02
N ILE A 214 -2.83 6.96 -1.12
CA ILE A 214 -2.21 5.93 -1.95
C ILE A 214 -0.70 6.15 -1.94
N TYR A 215 0.02 5.12 -1.52
CA TYR A 215 1.48 5.11 -1.50
C TYR A 215 1.98 4.09 -2.52
N ASP A 216 2.20 4.58 -3.74
CA ASP A 216 2.68 3.79 -4.88
C ASP A 216 4.11 4.17 -5.21
N SER A 217 5.05 3.22 -5.19
CA SER A 217 6.44 3.46 -5.52
C SER A 217 7.15 2.16 -5.92
N LEU A 218 7.77 2.15 -7.09
CA LEU A 218 8.55 1.01 -7.56
C LEU A 218 9.73 0.68 -6.65
N ILE A 219 10.47 1.71 -6.21
CA ILE A 219 11.67 1.49 -5.40
C ILE A 219 11.34 0.99 -3.99
N THR A 220 10.32 1.55 -3.34
CA THR A 220 9.92 1.11 -2.00
C THR A 220 9.21 -0.25 -2.03
N LEU A 221 8.51 -0.59 -3.12
CA LEU A 221 7.99 -1.92 -3.37
C LEU A 221 9.13 -2.96 -3.41
N ILE A 222 10.17 -2.70 -4.20
CA ILE A 222 11.36 -3.57 -4.28
C ILE A 222 12.07 -3.64 -2.92
N ALA A 223 12.24 -2.50 -2.25
CA ALA A 223 12.87 -2.40 -0.93
C ALA A 223 12.13 -3.27 0.11
N SER A 224 10.80 -3.20 0.15
CA SER A 224 9.95 -4.02 1.02
C SER A 224 10.18 -5.52 0.83
N TYR A 225 10.23 -6.00 -0.43
CA TYR A 225 10.47 -7.42 -0.72
C TYR A 225 11.89 -7.88 -0.38
N HIS A 226 12.87 -7.01 -0.49
CA HIS A 226 14.25 -7.32 -0.15
C HIS A 226 14.59 -7.08 1.33
N GLY A 227 13.69 -6.50 2.12
CA GLY A 227 13.91 -6.19 3.54
C GLY A 227 14.92 -5.06 3.74
N ILE A 228 14.86 -4.05 2.87
CA ILE A 228 15.65 -2.82 2.93
C ILE A 228 14.91 -1.82 3.80
N ALA A 229 15.61 -1.17 4.74
CA ALA A 229 15.05 -0.13 5.59
C ALA A 229 15.00 1.23 4.87
N THR A 230 14.14 2.14 5.34
CA THR A 230 13.95 3.45 4.72
C THR A 230 15.20 4.32 4.77
N GLU A 231 16.04 4.17 5.78
CA GLU A 231 17.31 4.88 5.95
C GLU A 231 18.35 4.51 4.87
N GLU A 232 18.13 3.45 4.14
CA GLU A 232 18.97 3.02 3.02
C GLU A 232 18.52 3.64 1.68
N LEU A 233 17.40 4.37 1.68
CA LEU A 233 16.86 5.09 0.53
C LEU A 233 17.12 6.59 0.68
N SER A 234 17.40 7.25 -0.43
CA SER A 234 17.43 8.71 -0.46
C SER A 234 16.03 9.30 -0.34
N SER A 235 15.93 10.56 0.05
CA SER A 235 14.64 11.27 0.11
C SER A 235 13.93 11.33 -1.24
N GLU A 236 14.66 11.37 -2.35
CA GLU A 236 14.09 11.32 -3.69
C GLU A 236 13.49 9.94 -4.00
N GLU A 237 14.19 8.87 -3.65
CA GLU A 237 13.75 7.50 -3.87
C GLU A 237 12.50 7.16 -3.06
N ILE A 238 12.48 7.48 -1.76
CA ILE A 238 11.38 7.11 -0.88
C ILE A 238 10.10 7.92 -1.15
N ASN A 239 10.23 9.17 -1.62
CA ASN A 239 9.09 10.04 -1.95
C ASN A 239 8.71 9.99 -3.44
N ASN A 240 9.32 9.12 -4.23
CA ASN A 240 9.02 8.99 -5.65
C ASN A 240 7.70 8.21 -5.83
N PHE A 241 6.64 8.94 -6.22
CA PHE A 241 5.35 8.34 -6.53
C PHE A 241 5.32 7.77 -7.96
N ASN A 242 5.07 6.47 -8.07
CA ASN A 242 4.93 5.76 -9.34
C ASN A 242 3.56 5.08 -9.41
N PRO A 243 2.56 5.66 -10.09
CA PRO A 243 1.24 5.05 -10.23
C PRO A 243 1.32 3.64 -10.82
N GLY A 244 0.57 2.71 -10.23
CA GLY A 244 0.54 1.31 -10.68
C GLY A 244 1.58 0.39 -10.03
N TYR A 245 2.36 0.91 -9.07
CA TYR A 245 3.26 0.11 -8.22
C TYR A 245 2.79 0.19 -6.75
N PRO A 246 1.63 -0.43 -6.43
CA PRO A 246 0.98 -0.26 -5.15
C PRO A 246 1.80 -0.85 -4.00
N VAL A 247 2.02 -0.08 -2.96
CA VAL A 247 2.72 -0.52 -1.73
C VAL A 247 1.74 -0.57 -0.57
N ILE A 248 1.11 0.56 -0.26
CA ILE A 248 0.15 0.72 0.85
C ILE A 248 -1.05 1.53 0.38
N THR A 249 -2.22 1.15 0.84
CA THR A 249 -3.43 1.99 0.76
C THR A 249 -3.95 2.28 2.15
N CYS A 250 -4.16 3.56 2.44
CA CYS A 250 -4.88 3.97 3.63
C CYS A 250 -6.21 4.63 3.23
N ILE A 251 -7.17 4.58 4.14
CA ILE A 251 -8.49 5.18 3.94
C ILE A 251 -8.98 5.81 5.24
N VAL A 252 -9.58 6.98 5.11
CA VAL A 252 -10.47 7.57 6.10
C VAL A 252 -11.88 7.48 5.53
N ALA A 253 -12.81 6.91 6.31
CA ALA A 253 -14.20 6.78 5.90
C ALA A 253 -15.13 7.24 7.03
N GLU A 254 -16.18 8.01 6.71
CA GLU A 254 -17.15 8.55 7.67
C GLU A 254 -18.51 7.88 7.50
N LYS A 255 -19.13 7.46 8.64
CA LYS A 255 -20.48 6.86 8.66
C LYS A 255 -21.58 7.89 8.49
#